data_49bcad90bcc9cfefb4365edf1aa70983
#
_entry.id   49bcad90bcc9cfefb4365edf1aa70983
#
_cell.length_a   1.000
_cell.length_b   1.000
_cell.length_c   1.000
_cell.angle_alpha   90.00
_cell.angle_beta   90.00
_cell.angle_gamma   90.00
#
_symmetry.space_group_name_H-M   'P 1'
#
loop_
_entity.id
_entity.type
_entity.pdbx_description
1 polymer ?
#
loop_
_entity_poly.entity_id
_entity_poly.type
_entity_poly.pdbx_seq_one_letter_code
_entity_poly.pdbx_strand_id
1 'polypeptide(L)'
;ADFAVFMALLIGMAALVSLQPNAVFTLGIFLVPSIVAFLGAIIERWLLNVKLLSDRFAYCASRGIVLLVVAVIWFAMTKASFLQGVIHFRWSPFTYFIDAAWRAFSFSFNENTPCILLACLVVLGGLCALGNRLYRGYFFVFLFSVMLFIVDATQVGFIRHFLTGFWYTDQYRVAAMVALFSIPLSTLGLDFVLRKARDAFSVADGVDCLGSYLPQLFCIILICCTLFWPESVIPTAGNYSPIGFIRSVFNYMYSINDADNNLTSDELTFLGEVKQIAGDDLIVNNPYDGSVYGYAVSDLNLMYRMFGQLGKGETEASKHIRHGVNCISYNSVISRDIKQAGAKYLLVLDYGENGHEGIDMPGDHKADWVGIDSVDDSTPGFSLVLSEKDMRLYAIE
;
A
#
# COMPACT_ATOMS: atom_id res chain seq x y z
N ALA A 1 -24.68 -2.53 -27.01
CA ALA A 1 -24.40 -2.40 -25.57
C ALA A 1 -23.26 -3.32 -25.18
N ASP A 2 -23.27 -4.58 -25.53
CA ASP A 2 -22.33 -5.60 -25.07
C ASP A 2 -20.89 -5.35 -25.53
N PHE A 3 -20.68 -4.89 -26.77
CA PHE A 3 -19.33 -4.57 -27.26
C PHE A 3 -18.70 -3.38 -26.57
N ALA A 4 -19.45 -2.32 -26.28
CA ALA A 4 -18.96 -1.16 -25.56
C ALA A 4 -18.58 -1.51 -24.10
N VAL A 5 -19.39 -2.33 -23.44
CA VAL A 5 -19.10 -2.85 -22.09
C VAL A 5 -17.84 -3.72 -22.11
N PHE A 6 -17.70 -4.61 -23.09
CA PHE A 6 -16.51 -5.44 -23.26
C PHE A 6 -15.24 -4.60 -23.49
N MET A 7 -15.31 -3.60 -24.36
CA MET A 7 -14.17 -2.69 -24.59
C MET A 7 -13.83 -1.86 -23.34
N ALA A 8 -14.82 -1.36 -22.60
CA ALA A 8 -14.60 -0.64 -21.36
C ALA A 8 -13.92 -1.52 -20.30
N LEU A 9 -14.32 -2.79 -20.18
CA LEU A 9 -13.68 -3.77 -19.31
C LEU A 9 -12.22 -4.02 -19.71
N LEU A 10 -11.94 -4.21 -21.00
CA LEU A 10 -10.58 -4.42 -21.49
C LEU A 10 -9.67 -3.22 -21.22
N ILE A 11 -10.16 -1.99 -21.49
CA ILE A 11 -9.43 -0.76 -21.21
C ILE A 11 -9.20 -0.60 -19.70
N GLY A 12 -10.25 -0.84 -18.89
CA GLY A 12 -10.14 -0.79 -17.44
C GLY A 12 -9.13 -1.80 -16.88
N MET A 13 -9.12 -3.02 -17.40
CA MET A 13 -8.13 -4.03 -17.03
C MET A 13 -6.70 -3.62 -17.45
N ALA A 14 -6.53 -3.12 -18.66
CA ALA A 14 -5.22 -2.64 -19.13
C ALA A 14 -4.71 -1.47 -18.27
N ALA A 15 -5.56 -0.53 -17.93
CA ALA A 15 -5.22 0.58 -17.05
C ALA A 15 -4.86 0.08 -15.62
N LEU A 16 -5.63 -0.85 -15.07
CA LEU A 16 -5.36 -1.45 -13.76
C LEU A 16 -4.00 -2.15 -13.74
N VAL A 17 -3.69 -2.94 -14.76
CA VAL A 17 -2.40 -3.64 -14.91
C VAL A 17 -1.24 -2.67 -15.01
N SER A 18 -1.43 -1.56 -15.74
CA SER A 18 -0.40 -0.54 -15.92
C SER A 18 -0.10 0.24 -14.64
N LEU A 19 -1.14 0.55 -13.86
CA LEU A 19 -1.02 1.32 -12.61
C LEU A 19 -0.61 0.44 -11.42
N GLN A 20 -1.10 -0.78 -11.37
CA GLN A 20 -0.92 -1.71 -10.25
C GLN A 20 -0.69 -3.14 -10.78
N PRO A 21 0.50 -3.51 -11.25
CA PRO A 21 0.75 -4.81 -11.89
C PRO A 21 0.36 -6.01 -11.02
N ASN A 22 0.50 -5.93 -9.70
CA ASN A 22 0.11 -7.00 -8.77
C ASN A 22 -1.41 -7.17 -8.62
N ALA A 23 -2.21 -6.20 -9.03
CA ALA A 23 -3.67 -6.33 -9.10
C ALA A 23 -4.12 -7.46 -10.06
N VAL A 24 -3.27 -7.82 -11.04
CA VAL A 24 -3.51 -8.97 -11.93
C VAL A 24 -3.65 -10.26 -11.15
N PHE A 25 -2.78 -10.48 -10.16
CA PHE A 25 -2.83 -11.69 -9.31
C PHE A 25 -4.07 -11.69 -8.42
N THR A 26 -4.43 -10.53 -7.86
CA THR A 26 -5.68 -10.35 -7.09
C THR A 26 -6.89 -10.67 -7.95
N LEU A 27 -6.98 -10.08 -9.14
CA LEU A 27 -8.08 -10.34 -10.08
C LEU A 27 -8.08 -11.80 -10.54
N GLY A 28 -6.90 -12.36 -10.81
CA GLY A 28 -6.73 -13.78 -11.17
C GLY A 28 -7.35 -14.70 -10.13
N ILE A 29 -7.02 -14.53 -8.85
CA ILE A 29 -7.61 -15.32 -7.75
C ILE A 29 -9.12 -15.11 -7.67
N PHE A 30 -9.59 -13.87 -7.78
CA PHE A 30 -11.03 -13.56 -7.73
C PHE A 30 -11.81 -14.27 -8.82
N LEU A 31 -11.24 -14.40 -10.00
CA LEU A 31 -11.86 -15.03 -11.16
C LEU A 31 -11.77 -16.56 -11.18
N VAL A 32 -10.93 -17.18 -10.33
CA VAL A 32 -10.78 -18.66 -10.30
C VAL A 32 -12.10 -19.40 -10.27
N PRO A 33 -13.12 -19.07 -9.45
CA PRO A 33 -14.39 -19.78 -9.45
C PRO A 33 -15.10 -19.74 -10.81
N SER A 34 -15.10 -18.59 -11.47
CA SER A 34 -15.70 -18.41 -12.78
C SER A 34 -14.94 -19.17 -13.86
N ILE A 35 -13.60 -19.15 -13.82
CA ILE A 35 -12.73 -19.89 -14.74
C ILE A 35 -12.94 -21.39 -14.56
N VAL A 36 -12.98 -21.87 -13.32
CA VAL A 36 -13.23 -23.30 -13.01
C VAL A 36 -14.63 -23.73 -13.47
N ALA A 37 -15.64 -22.90 -13.28
CA ALA A 37 -16.98 -23.19 -13.75
C ALA A 37 -17.05 -23.25 -15.28
N PHE A 38 -16.49 -22.26 -15.97
CA PHE A 38 -16.54 -22.14 -17.43
C PHE A 38 -15.70 -23.22 -18.14
N LEU A 39 -14.40 -23.24 -17.87
CA LEU A 39 -13.48 -24.21 -18.50
C LEU A 39 -13.79 -25.63 -18.05
N GLY A 40 -14.15 -25.81 -16.76
CA GLY A 40 -14.56 -27.11 -16.24
C GLY A 40 -15.78 -27.66 -16.98
N ALA A 41 -16.77 -26.82 -17.32
CA ALA A 41 -17.94 -27.25 -18.10
C ALA A 41 -17.57 -27.67 -19.54
N ILE A 42 -16.62 -26.99 -20.17
CA ILE A 42 -16.13 -27.34 -21.51
C ILE A 42 -15.42 -28.71 -21.46
N ILE A 43 -14.48 -28.89 -20.52
CA ILE A 43 -13.72 -30.14 -20.36
C ILE A 43 -14.65 -31.31 -19.99
N GLU A 44 -15.65 -31.07 -19.11
CA GLU A 44 -16.63 -32.07 -18.72
C GLU A 44 -17.43 -32.59 -19.95
N ARG A 45 -17.96 -31.66 -20.79
CA ARG A 45 -18.65 -32.03 -22.04
C ARG A 45 -17.76 -32.86 -22.95
N TRP A 46 -16.47 -32.52 -23.08
CA TRP A 46 -15.53 -33.28 -23.88
C TRP A 46 -15.30 -34.69 -23.32
N LEU A 47 -15.07 -34.82 -21.99
CA LEU A 47 -14.88 -36.11 -21.31
C LEU A 47 -16.10 -37.03 -21.45
N LEU A 48 -17.32 -36.48 -21.38
CA LEU A 48 -18.56 -37.22 -21.54
C LEU A 48 -18.76 -37.67 -23.00
N ASN A 49 -18.45 -36.80 -23.98
CA ASN A 49 -18.54 -37.13 -25.40
C ASN A 49 -17.63 -38.29 -25.80
N VAL A 50 -16.43 -38.34 -25.20
CA VAL A 50 -15.46 -39.44 -25.43
C VAL A 50 -15.81 -40.71 -24.62
N LYS A 51 -16.89 -40.65 -23.79
CA LYS A 51 -17.34 -41.76 -22.91
C LYS A 51 -16.22 -42.30 -21.99
N LEU A 52 -15.28 -41.45 -21.61
CA LEU A 52 -14.09 -41.82 -20.84
C LEU A 52 -14.42 -42.03 -19.36
N LEU A 53 -15.40 -41.31 -18.82
CA LEU A 53 -15.73 -41.27 -17.39
C LEU A 53 -17.24 -41.18 -17.17
N SER A 54 -17.71 -41.64 -16.00
CA SER A 54 -19.08 -41.37 -15.57
C SER A 54 -19.29 -39.91 -15.22
N ASP A 55 -20.54 -39.44 -15.24
CA ASP A 55 -20.92 -38.01 -15.06
C ASP A 55 -20.29 -37.38 -13.81
N ARG A 56 -20.31 -38.10 -12.67
CA ARG A 56 -19.72 -37.58 -11.42
C ARG A 56 -18.20 -37.45 -11.49
N PHE A 57 -17.54 -38.43 -12.09
CA PHE A 57 -16.08 -38.40 -12.27
C PHE A 57 -15.66 -37.37 -13.29
N ALA A 58 -16.38 -37.22 -14.40
CA ALA A 58 -16.16 -36.19 -15.40
C ALA A 58 -16.29 -34.77 -14.79
N TYR A 59 -17.30 -34.57 -13.94
CA TYR A 59 -17.51 -33.32 -13.22
C TYR A 59 -16.33 -32.99 -12.30
N CYS A 60 -15.88 -33.93 -11.45
CA CYS A 60 -14.78 -33.70 -10.53
C CYS A 60 -13.43 -33.57 -11.26
N ALA A 61 -13.16 -34.43 -12.23
CA ALA A 61 -11.92 -34.45 -12.99
C ALA A 61 -11.73 -33.15 -13.78
N SER A 62 -12.77 -32.66 -14.44
CA SER A 62 -12.70 -31.42 -15.22
C SER A 62 -12.33 -30.21 -14.36
N ARG A 63 -12.93 -30.05 -13.17
CA ARG A 63 -12.59 -28.96 -12.23
C ARG A 63 -11.22 -29.15 -11.64
N GLY A 64 -10.83 -30.39 -11.30
CA GLY A 64 -9.51 -30.73 -10.82
C GLY A 64 -8.41 -30.38 -11.83
N ILE A 65 -8.65 -30.67 -13.13
CA ILE A 65 -7.70 -30.31 -14.21
C ILE A 65 -7.51 -28.79 -14.26
N VAL A 66 -8.59 -28.00 -14.23
CA VAL A 66 -8.48 -26.54 -14.26
C VAL A 66 -7.73 -26.01 -13.05
N LEU A 67 -8.04 -26.51 -11.85
CA LEU A 67 -7.32 -26.10 -10.63
C LEU A 67 -5.83 -26.50 -10.69
N LEU A 68 -5.51 -27.66 -11.25
CA LEU A 68 -4.12 -28.07 -11.46
C LEU A 68 -3.38 -27.11 -12.42
N VAL A 69 -4.03 -26.72 -13.51
CA VAL A 69 -3.47 -25.73 -14.46
C VAL A 69 -3.23 -24.40 -13.76
N VAL A 70 -4.18 -23.91 -12.96
CA VAL A 70 -4.00 -22.68 -12.17
C VAL A 70 -2.81 -22.81 -11.21
N ALA A 71 -2.67 -23.96 -10.51
CA ALA A 71 -1.53 -24.20 -9.61
C ALA A 71 -0.19 -24.26 -10.36
N VAL A 72 -0.15 -24.85 -11.55
CA VAL A 72 1.04 -24.90 -12.40
C VAL A 72 1.42 -23.49 -12.87
N ILE A 73 0.45 -22.69 -13.30
CA ILE A 73 0.67 -21.28 -13.68
C ILE A 73 1.23 -20.50 -12.48
N TRP A 74 0.63 -20.65 -11.30
CA TRP A 74 1.10 -20.02 -10.07
C TRP A 74 2.57 -20.36 -9.81
N PHE A 75 2.89 -21.65 -9.81
CA PHE A 75 4.27 -22.11 -9.62
C PHE A 75 5.24 -21.57 -10.68
N ALA A 76 4.85 -21.59 -11.96
CA ALA A 76 5.67 -21.03 -13.04
C ALA A 76 5.93 -19.54 -12.85
N MET A 77 4.92 -18.76 -12.45
CA MET A 77 5.05 -17.34 -12.18
C MET A 77 5.99 -17.06 -11.00
N THR A 78 6.03 -17.90 -9.97
CA THR A 78 7.01 -17.75 -8.87
C THR A 78 8.46 -17.95 -9.32
N LYS A 79 8.70 -18.53 -10.48
CA LYS A 79 10.04 -18.73 -11.07
C LYS A 79 10.39 -17.73 -12.16
N ALA A 80 9.45 -16.88 -12.57
CA ALA A 80 9.67 -15.91 -13.63
C ALA A 80 10.71 -14.86 -13.20
N SER A 81 11.74 -14.66 -14.02
CA SER A 81 12.89 -13.79 -13.70
C SER A 81 12.49 -12.35 -13.41
N PHE A 82 11.53 -11.80 -14.17
CA PHE A 82 11.05 -10.43 -14.00
C PHE A 82 10.26 -10.19 -12.71
N LEU A 83 9.79 -11.25 -12.02
CA LEU A 83 9.07 -11.16 -10.75
C LEU A 83 9.97 -11.38 -9.52
N GLN A 84 11.24 -11.76 -9.70
CA GLN A 84 12.10 -12.12 -8.57
C GLN A 84 12.33 -10.92 -7.61
N GLY A 85 12.44 -9.71 -8.13
CA GLY A 85 12.55 -8.50 -7.29
C GLY A 85 11.32 -8.23 -6.43
N VAL A 86 10.13 -8.57 -6.95
CA VAL A 86 8.86 -8.46 -6.24
C VAL A 86 8.72 -9.56 -5.18
N ILE A 87 8.94 -10.82 -5.61
CA ILE A 87 8.72 -12.01 -4.76
C ILE A 87 9.68 -12.05 -3.58
N HIS A 88 10.92 -11.60 -3.75
CA HIS A 88 11.94 -11.61 -2.69
C HIS A 88 12.00 -10.32 -1.87
N PHE A 89 11.09 -9.38 -2.11
CA PHE A 89 10.95 -8.21 -1.26
C PHE A 89 10.56 -8.63 0.16
N ARG A 90 11.11 -7.93 1.18
CA ARG A 90 10.95 -8.37 2.57
C ARG A 90 10.29 -7.29 3.41
N TRP A 91 9.10 -7.58 3.87
CA TRP A 91 8.49 -6.96 5.03
C TRP A 91 8.59 -7.89 6.23
N SER A 92 8.73 -7.35 7.44
CA SER A 92 8.71 -8.16 8.66
C SER A 92 7.30 -8.65 8.96
N PRO A 93 7.12 -9.90 9.46
CA PRO A 93 5.87 -10.30 10.10
C PRO A 93 5.59 -9.38 11.29
N PHE A 94 4.31 -9.10 11.54
CA PHE A 94 3.95 -8.10 12.56
C PHE A 94 3.12 -8.68 13.72
N THR A 95 2.67 -9.94 13.63
CA THR A 95 1.85 -10.55 14.66
C THR A 95 1.93 -12.09 14.65
N TYR A 96 1.21 -12.74 15.58
CA TYR A 96 1.11 -14.19 15.70
C TYR A 96 -0.22 -14.72 15.16
N PHE A 97 -0.31 -16.05 14.95
CA PHE A 97 -1.42 -16.69 14.21
C PHE A 97 -2.83 -16.37 14.73
N ILE A 98 -3.06 -16.43 16.05
CA ILE A 98 -4.40 -16.20 16.62
C ILE A 98 -4.82 -14.73 16.42
N ASP A 99 -3.89 -13.80 16.62
CA ASP A 99 -4.16 -12.38 16.40
C ASP A 99 -4.38 -12.06 14.92
N ALA A 100 -3.57 -12.63 14.02
CA ALA A 100 -3.76 -12.48 12.58
C ALA A 100 -5.13 -13.02 12.13
N ALA A 101 -5.56 -14.17 12.65
CA ALA A 101 -6.87 -14.73 12.35
C ALA A 101 -8.00 -13.82 12.87
N TRP A 102 -7.89 -13.34 14.11
CA TRP A 102 -8.84 -12.36 14.66
C TRP A 102 -8.92 -11.09 13.80
N ARG A 103 -7.78 -10.51 13.45
CA ARG A 103 -7.70 -9.30 12.62
C ARG A 103 -8.33 -9.51 11.24
N ALA A 104 -8.11 -10.66 10.61
CA ALA A 104 -8.70 -10.97 9.30
C ALA A 104 -10.23 -11.10 9.37
N PHE A 105 -10.77 -11.82 10.36
CA PHE A 105 -12.20 -12.06 10.47
C PHE A 105 -12.98 -10.88 11.07
N SER A 106 -12.33 -10.06 11.89
CA SER A 106 -12.92 -8.82 12.43
C SER A 106 -12.76 -7.62 11.51
N PHE A 107 -12.02 -7.76 10.39
CA PHE A 107 -11.68 -6.66 9.47
C PHE A 107 -10.89 -5.53 10.13
N SER A 108 -10.15 -5.81 11.21
CA SER A 108 -9.22 -4.86 11.82
C SER A 108 -7.85 -4.84 11.13
N PHE A 109 -7.49 -5.88 10.39
CA PHE A 109 -6.25 -6.04 9.60
C PHE A 109 -4.99 -5.54 10.32
N ASN A 110 -4.38 -4.49 9.77
CA ASN A 110 -3.16 -3.88 10.29
C ASN A 110 -3.45 -2.84 11.38
N GLU A 111 -4.71 -2.44 11.51
CA GLU A 111 -5.21 -1.53 12.52
C GLU A 111 -5.91 -2.30 13.65
N ASN A 112 -6.11 -1.66 14.78
CA ASN A 112 -6.69 -2.35 15.95
C ASN A 112 -8.21 -2.18 16.07
N THR A 113 -8.85 -1.51 15.11
CA THR A 113 -10.30 -1.22 15.17
C THR A 113 -11.09 -2.25 14.37
N PRO A 114 -11.81 -3.18 15.02
CA PRO A 114 -12.59 -4.20 14.33
C PRO A 114 -13.88 -3.65 13.73
N CYS A 115 -14.27 -4.11 12.54
CA CYS A 115 -15.54 -3.83 11.88
C CYS A 115 -16.53 -4.99 12.10
N ILE A 116 -17.00 -5.18 13.32
CA ILE A 116 -17.80 -6.34 13.72
C ILE A 116 -19.10 -6.47 12.91
N LEU A 117 -19.76 -5.35 12.62
CA LEU A 117 -20.99 -5.36 11.84
C LEU A 117 -20.76 -5.90 10.41
N LEU A 118 -19.69 -5.45 9.76
CA LEU A 118 -19.26 -5.98 8.47
C LEU A 118 -18.89 -7.47 8.57
N ALA A 119 -18.16 -7.86 9.61
CA ALA A 119 -17.80 -9.25 9.88
C ALA A 119 -19.03 -10.14 9.98
N CYS A 120 -20.05 -9.71 10.72
CA CYS A 120 -21.32 -10.43 10.83
C CYS A 120 -22.01 -10.59 9.46
N LEU A 121 -22.05 -9.54 8.65
CA LEU A 121 -22.62 -9.62 7.30
C LEU A 121 -21.85 -10.61 6.40
N VAL A 122 -20.53 -10.61 6.48
CA VAL A 122 -19.68 -11.54 5.71
C VAL A 122 -19.88 -12.98 6.16
N VAL A 123 -20.00 -13.23 7.46
CA VAL A 123 -20.30 -14.58 7.99
C VAL A 123 -21.67 -15.06 7.52
N LEU A 124 -22.72 -14.23 7.67
CA LEU A 124 -24.07 -14.56 7.18
C LEU A 124 -24.08 -14.83 5.67
N GLY A 125 -23.44 -13.97 4.90
CA GLY A 125 -23.31 -14.14 3.45
C GLY A 125 -22.51 -15.37 3.07
N GLY A 126 -21.48 -15.73 3.82
CA GLY A 126 -20.73 -16.96 3.66
C GLY A 126 -21.61 -18.20 3.85
N LEU A 127 -22.45 -18.21 4.90
CA LEU A 127 -23.43 -19.28 5.11
C LEU A 127 -24.45 -19.37 3.94
N CYS A 128 -24.93 -18.23 3.47
CA CYS A 128 -25.80 -18.19 2.29
C CYS A 128 -25.10 -18.71 1.02
N ALA A 129 -23.82 -18.33 0.84
CA ALA A 129 -23.01 -18.73 -0.31
C ALA A 129 -22.77 -20.27 -0.34
N LEU A 130 -22.58 -20.90 0.82
CA LEU A 130 -22.42 -22.36 0.91
C LEU A 130 -23.63 -23.12 0.41
N GLY A 131 -24.83 -22.57 0.60
CA GLY A 131 -26.09 -23.13 0.08
C GLY A 131 -26.30 -22.93 -1.43
N ASN A 132 -25.56 -22.01 -2.06
CA ASN A 132 -25.74 -21.66 -3.47
C ASN A 132 -24.52 -22.04 -4.31
N ARG A 133 -24.70 -22.89 -5.32
CA ARG A 133 -23.62 -23.38 -6.20
C ARG A 133 -22.87 -22.25 -6.93
N LEU A 134 -23.56 -21.15 -7.25
CA LEU A 134 -22.97 -20.01 -7.96
C LEU A 134 -21.99 -19.23 -7.07
N TYR A 135 -22.33 -19.06 -5.80
CA TYR A 135 -21.55 -18.21 -4.88
C TYR A 135 -20.56 -18.99 -4.00
N ARG A 136 -20.72 -20.32 -3.92
CA ARG A 136 -19.84 -21.17 -3.10
C ARG A 136 -18.35 -21.00 -3.41
N GLY A 137 -17.99 -20.81 -4.68
CA GLY A 137 -16.63 -20.60 -5.12
C GLY A 137 -16.02 -19.32 -4.51
N TYR A 138 -16.79 -18.25 -4.45
CA TYR A 138 -16.33 -16.97 -3.87
C TYR A 138 -16.13 -17.03 -2.36
N PHE A 139 -16.90 -17.86 -1.65
CA PHE A 139 -16.64 -18.14 -0.25
C PHE A 139 -15.27 -18.79 -0.05
N PHE A 140 -14.89 -19.77 -0.84
CA PHE A 140 -13.56 -20.40 -0.75
C PHE A 140 -12.44 -19.45 -1.17
N VAL A 141 -12.66 -18.58 -2.15
CA VAL A 141 -11.69 -17.54 -2.53
C VAL A 141 -11.49 -16.54 -1.40
N PHE A 142 -12.54 -16.13 -0.71
CA PHE A 142 -12.43 -15.31 0.49
C PHE A 142 -11.60 -16.01 1.58
N LEU A 143 -11.91 -17.26 1.92
CA LEU A 143 -11.13 -18.03 2.91
C LEU A 143 -9.67 -18.19 2.49
N PHE A 144 -9.40 -18.37 1.20
CA PHE A 144 -8.04 -18.42 0.67
C PHE A 144 -7.31 -17.08 0.87
N SER A 145 -7.98 -15.96 0.62
CA SER A 145 -7.38 -14.65 0.87
C SER A 145 -7.11 -14.39 2.36
N VAL A 146 -8.01 -14.83 3.25
CA VAL A 146 -7.78 -14.80 4.71
C VAL A 146 -6.56 -15.63 5.09
N MET A 147 -6.41 -16.82 4.51
CA MET A 147 -5.22 -17.65 4.70
C MET A 147 -3.94 -16.93 4.23
N LEU A 148 -3.99 -16.29 3.06
CA LEU A 148 -2.85 -15.50 2.56
C LEU A 148 -2.48 -14.36 3.53
N PHE A 149 -3.46 -13.66 4.08
CA PHE A 149 -3.22 -12.61 5.07
C PHE A 149 -2.56 -13.17 6.35
N ILE A 150 -3.08 -14.28 6.88
CA ILE A 150 -2.50 -14.93 8.07
C ILE A 150 -1.06 -15.37 7.80
N VAL A 151 -0.78 -15.96 6.64
CA VAL A 151 0.58 -16.36 6.25
C VAL A 151 1.49 -15.13 6.16
N ASP A 152 1.02 -14.07 5.54
CA ASP A 152 1.80 -12.85 5.38
C ASP A 152 2.12 -12.19 6.72
N ALA A 153 1.14 -12.13 7.61
CA ALA A 153 1.27 -11.53 8.93
C ALA A 153 2.19 -12.30 9.90
N THR A 154 2.33 -13.63 9.71
CA THR A 154 2.93 -14.51 10.74
C THR A 154 4.16 -15.28 10.28
N GLN A 155 4.31 -15.55 8.98
CA GLN A 155 5.34 -16.48 8.49
C GLN A 155 6.57 -15.74 7.94
N VAL A 156 7.67 -16.47 7.85
CA VAL A 156 8.92 -16.04 7.21
C VAL A 156 9.37 -17.07 6.18
N GLY A 157 10.27 -16.67 5.29
CA GLY A 157 10.94 -17.57 4.37
C GLY A 157 10.08 -18.07 3.20
N PHE A 158 10.35 -19.31 2.74
CA PHE A 158 9.83 -19.81 1.47
C PHE A 158 8.29 -19.80 1.36
N ILE A 159 7.58 -20.23 2.40
CA ILE A 159 6.10 -20.34 2.35
C ILE A 159 5.47 -18.95 2.14
N ARG A 160 5.95 -17.94 2.85
CA ARG A 160 5.48 -16.57 2.71
C ARG A 160 5.73 -16.05 1.29
N HIS A 161 6.97 -16.14 0.81
CA HIS A 161 7.32 -15.67 -0.53
C HIS A 161 6.58 -16.42 -1.64
N PHE A 162 6.37 -17.72 -1.49
CA PHE A 162 5.62 -18.53 -2.46
C PHE A 162 4.14 -18.15 -2.54
N LEU A 163 3.51 -17.83 -1.40
CA LEU A 163 2.08 -17.55 -1.33
C LEU A 163 1.76 -16.05 -1.48
N THR A 164 2.56 -15.16 -0.90
CA THR A 164 2.26 -13.72 -0.83
C THR A 164 3.28 -12.84 -1.55
N GLY A 165 4.34 -13.42 -2.12
CA GLY A 165 5.41 -12.68 -2.79
C GLY A 165 4.95 -11.81 -3.95
N PHE A 166 3.89 -12.19 -4.67
CA PHE A 166 3.31 -11.38 -5.75
C PHE A 166 2.80 -10.01 -5.29
N TRP A 167 2.56 -9.82 -4.00
CA TRP A 167 2.18 -8.57 -3.36
C TRP A 167 3.31 -7.95 -2.55
N TYR A 168 4.59 -8.27 -2.84
CA TYR A 168 5.77 -7.82 -2.11
C TYR A 168 5.83 -8.29 -0.64
N THR A 169 5.11 -9.33 -0.27
CA THR A 169 4.83 -9.68 1.14
C THR A 169 4.33 -8.46 1.95
N ASP A 170 3.55 -7.59 1.31
CA ASP A 170 3.02 -6.35 1.87
C ASP A 170 1.66 -6.62 2.51
N GLN A 171 1.63 -6.52 3.82
CA GLN A 171 0.44 -6.77 4.64
C GLN A 171 -0.76 -5.89 4.26
N TYR A 172 -0.55 -4.66 3.83
CA TYR A 172 -1.65 -3.76 3.44
C TYR A 172 -2.30 -4.19 2.12
N ARG A 173 -1.51 -4.66 1.17
CA ARG A 173 -2.01 -5.16 -0.12
C ARG A 173 -2.80 -6.45 0.04
N VAL A 174 -2.30 -7.35 0.89
CA VAL A 174 -2.99 -8.61 1.18
C VAL A 174 -4.27 -8.35 1.99
N ALA A 175 -4.26 -7.43 2.96
CA ALA A 175 -5.46 -6.99 3.68
C ALA A 175 -6.52 -6.40 2.73
N ALA A 176 -6.11 -5.52 1.81
CA ALA A 176 -7.01 -4.95 0.79
C ALA A 176 -7.65 -6.04 -0.09
N MET A 177 -6.90 -7.11 -0.42
CA MET A 177 -7.45 -8.25 -1.16
C MET A 177 -8.53 -8.98 -0.36
N VAL A 178 -8.32 -9.22 0.95
CA VAL A 178 -9.36 -9.83 1.81
C VAL A 178 -10.60 -8.96 1.85
N ALA A 179 -10.45 -7.64 2.01
CA ALA A 179 -11.56 -6.70 2.01
C ALA A 179 -12.34 -6.74 0.68
N LEU A 180 -11.66 -6.71 -0.46
CA LEU A 180 -12.29 -6.82 -1.78
C LEU A 180 -13.07 -8.13 -1.95
N PHE A 181 -12.50 -9.26 -1.53
CA PHE A 181 -13.15 -10.57 -1.67
C PHE A 181 -14.31 -10.78 -0.69
N SER A 182 -14.41 -9.97 0.35
CA SER A 182 -15.55 -9.97 1.26
C SER A 182 -16.81 -9.30 0.67
N ILE A 183 -16.68 -8.44 -0.36
CA ILE A 183 -17.79 -7.68 -0.95
C ILE A 183 -18.93 -8.57 -1.43
N PRO A 184 -18.72 -9.63 -2.23
CA PRO A 184 -19.81 -10.51 -2.64
C PRO A 184 -20.53 -11.17 -1.45
N LEU A 185 -19.78 -11.54 -0.42
CA LEU A 185 -20.33 -12.18 0.78
C LEU A 185 -21.13 -11.19 1.62
N SER A 186 -20.59 -10.00 1.88
CA SER A 186 -21.31 -8.95 2.63
C SER A 186 -22.62 -8.57 1.92
N THR A 187 -22.62 -8.51 0.59
CA THR A 187 -23.82 -8.24 -0.22
C THR A 187 -24.86 -9.34 -0.04
N LEU A 188 -24.46 -10.63 -0.05
CA LEU A 188 -25.38 -11.74 0.19
C LEU A 188 -25.92 -11.74 1.62
N GLY A 189 -25.08 -11.40 2.61
CA GLY A 189 -25.50 -11.27 4.00
C GLY A 189 -26.49 -10.14 4.19
N LEU A 190 -26.24 -9.00 3.57
CA LEU A 190 -27.16 -7.86 3.58
C LEU A 190 -28.50 -8.20 2.91
N ASP A 191 -28.48 -8.82 1.73
CA ASP A 191 -29.70 -9.27 1.04
C ASP A 191 -30.51 -10.25 1.92
N PHE A 192 -29.83 -11.19 2.60
CA PHE A 192 -30.50 -12.09 3.54
C PHE A 192 -31.19 -11.34 4.69
N VAL A 193 -30.49 -10.39 5.32
CA VAL A 193 -31.05 -9.59 6.41
C VAL A 193 -32.23 -8.76 5.93
N LEU A 194 -32.11 -8.12 4.75
CA LEU A 194 -33.18 -7.31 4.17
C LEU A 194 -34.43 -8.13 3.83
N ARG A 195 -34.27 -9.35 3.28
CA ARG A 195 -35.41 -10.25 3.02
C ARG A 195 -36.10 -10.62 4.32
N LYS A 196 -35.34 -11.01 5.34
CA LYS A 196 -35.91 -11.35 6.65
C LYS A 196 -36.60 -10.17 7.32
N ALA A 197 -36.05 -8.98 7.22
CA ALA A 197 -36.68 -7.77 7.72
C ALA A 197 -38.00 -7.51 6.97
N ARG A 198 -37.99 -7.60 5.63
CA ARG A 198 -39.21 -7.43 4.83
C ARG A 198 -40.30 -8.45 5.19
N ASP A 199 -39.92 -9.73 5.32
CA ASP A 199 -40.86 -10.79 5.70
C ASP A 199 -41.49 -10.50 7.07
N ALA A 200 -40.69 -10.02 8.03
CA ALA A 200 -41.17 -9.69 9.38
C ALA A 200 -42.13 -8.47 9.37
N PHE A 201 -41.85 -7.46 8.55
CA PHE A 201 -42.69 -6.26 8.45
C PHE A 201 -43.94 -6.45 7.59
N SER A 202 -43.93 -7.36 6.60
CA SER A 202 -45.07 -7.65 5.77
C SER A 202 -46.21 -8.35 6.54
N VAL A 203 -45.92 -8.94 7.68
CA VAL A 203 -46.91 -9.57 8.58
C VAL A 203 -47.66 -8.52 9.40
N ALA A 204 -47.18 -7.28 9.51
CA ALA A 204 -47.85 -6.19 10.18
C ALA A 204 -48.81 -5.47 9.24
N ASP A 205 -50.07 -5.88 9.22
CA ASP A 205 -51.15 -5.29 8.42
C ASP A 205 -51.21 -3.75 8.57
N GLY A 206 -51.12 -3.02 7.46
CA GLY A 206 -51.49 -1.61 7.36
C GLY A 206 -50.41 -0.60 7.00
N VAL A 207 -49.23 -1.01 6.57
CA VAL A 207 -48.09 -0.08 6.27
C VAL A 207 -47.60 -0.19 4.84
N ASP A 208 -48.53 -0.21 3.86
CA ASP A 208 -48.18 -0.44 2.46
C ASP A 208 -47.23 0.60 1.84
N CYS A 209 -47.29 1.85 2.29
CA CYS A 209 -46.44 2.91 1.75
C CYS A 209 -45.08 3.01 2.44
N LEU A 210 -45.01 2.79 3.76
CA LEU A 210 -43.77 2.86 4.53
C LEU A 210 -42.93 1.58 4.36
N GLY A 211 -43.57 0.43 4.15
CA GLY A 211 -42.90 -0.87 3.98
C GLY A 211 -41.95 -0.94 2.78
N SER A 212 -42.20 -0.13 1.74
CA SER A 212 -41.35 -0.10 0.54
C SER A 212 -40.00 0.63 0.76
N TYR A 213 -39.94 1.59 1.73
CA TYR A 213 -38.73 2.36 2.03
C TYR A 213 -37.93 1.82 3.22
N LEU A 214 -38.53 0.95 4.05
CA LEU A 214 -37.86 0.36 5.20
C LEU A 214 -36.53 -0.34 4.89
N PRO A 215 -36.42 -1.15 3.82
CA PRO A 215 -35.14 -1.76 3.45
C PRO A 215 -34.05 -0.73 3.12
N GLN A 216 -34.40 0.35 2.41
CA GLN A 216 -33.47 1.42 2.07
C GLN A 216 -33.02 2.18 3.33
N LEU A 217 -33.96 2.52 4.20
CA LEU A 217 -33.66 3.18 5.48
C LEU A 217 -32.78 2.29 6.36
N PHE A 218 -33.07 1.01 6.43
CA PHE A 218 -32.24 0.05 7.16
C PHE A 218 -30.82 -0.05 6.59
N CYS A 219 -30.66 -0.08 5.26
CA CYS A 219 -29.35 -0.03 4.63
C CYS A 219 -28.57 1.24 5.00
N ILE A 220 -29.22 2.40 4.94
CA ILE A 220 -28.61 3.69 5.31
C ILE A 220 -28.15 3.66 6.78
N ILE A 221 -29.02 3.22 7.68
CA ILE A 221 -28.70 3.09 9.10
C ILE A 221 -27.50 2.14 9.30
N LEU A 222 -27.51 0.98 8.64
CA LEU A 222 -26.45 -0.01 8.71
C LEU A 222 -25.11 0.58 8.22
N ILE A 223 -25.12 1.28 7.08
CA ILE A 223 -23.94 1.96 6.55
C ILE A 223 -23.44 3.04 7.52
N CYS A 224 -24.35 3.88 8.03
CA CYS A 224 -23.99 4.89 9.00
C CYS A 224 -23.43 4.28 10.30
N CYS A 225 -24.03 3.20 10.81
CA CYS A 225 -23.50 2.48 11.95
C CYS A 225 -22.11 1.90 11.66
N THR A 226 -21.90 1.29 10.50
CA THR A 226 -20.58 0.73 10.14
C THR A 226 -19.49 1.80 10.03
N LEU A 227 -19.82 2.99 9.51
CA LEU A 227 -18.86 4.06 9.26
C LEU A 227 -18.58 4.93 10.48
N PHE A 228 -19.60 5.20 11.30
CA PHE A 228 -19.54 6.24 12.35
C PHE A 228 -19.58 5.69 13.78
N TRP A 229 -20.04 4.44 14.00
CA TRP A 229 -20.12 3.89 15.33
C TRP A 229 -18.74 3.39 15.79
N PRO A 230 -18.28 3.77 16.98
CA PRO A 230 -17.05 3.21 17.56
C PRO A 230 -17.31 1.74 17.95
N GLU A 231 -16.71 0.80 17.21
CA GLU A 231 -16.93 -0.64 17.37
C GLU A 231 -15.94 -1.32 18.34
N SER A 232 -15.19 -0.58 19.13
CA SER A 232 -14.31 -1.23 20.12
C SER A 232 -15.11 -1.69 21.33
N VAL A 233 -15.40 -2.96 21.35
CA VAL A 233 -15.91 -3.67 22.56
C VAL A 233 -14.77 -3.88 23.57
N ILE A 234 -13.53 -3.73 23.17
CA ILE A 234 -12.32 -3.87 23.99
C ILE A 234 -11.68 -2.48 24.10
N PRO A 235 -11.45 -1.95 25.30
CA PRO A 235 -10.78 -0.67 25.49
C PRO A 235 -9.28 -0.81 25.20
N THR A 236 -8.91 -0.82 23.92
CA THR A 236 -7.55 -0.61 23.45
C THR A 236 -7.39 0.85 23.03
N ALA A 237 -6.23 1.42 23.27
CA ALA A 237 -5.94 2.82 22.96
C ALA A 237 -6.31 3.13 21.49
N GLY A 238 -7.29 4.01 21.27
CA GLY A 238 -7.71 4.44 19.95
C GLY A 238 -9.07 3.89 19.51
N ASN A 239 -10.15 4.26 20.21
CA ASN A 239 -11.53 3.94 19.81
C ASN A 239 -12.01 4.83 18.66
N TYR A 240 -11.50 4.60 17.47
CA TYR A 240 -11.94 5.35 16.29
C TYR A 240 -12.93 4.52 15.46
N SER A 241 -14.05 5.14 15.06
CA SER A 241 -14.83 4.62 13.94
C SER A 241 -13.97 4.60 12.67
N PRO A 242 -14.30 3.84 11.62
CA PRO A 242 -13.55 3.87 10.35
C PRO A 242 -13.35 5.30 9.81
N ILE A 243 -14.36 6.16 9.87
CA ILE A 243 -14.21 7.58 9.50
C ILE A 243 -13.34 8.35 10.48
N GLY A 244 -13.46 8.09 11.78
CA GLY A 244 -12.61 8.69 12.81
C GLY A 244 -11.13 8.34 12.61
N PHE A 245 -10.85 7.09 12.24
CA PHE A 245 -9.50 6.65 11.87
C PHE A 245 -8.98 7.38 10.62
N ILE A 246 -9.76 7.41 9.54
CA ILE A 246 -9.39 8.16 8.33
C ILE A 246 -9.10 9.62 8.68
N ARG A 247 -9.97 10.26 9.47
CA ARG A 247 -9.75 11.64 9.93
C ARG A 247 -8.47 11.80 10.75
N SER A 248 -8.15 10.86 11.63
CA SER A 248 -6.91 10.92 12.43
C SER A 248 -5.67 10.80 11.55
N VAL A 249 -5.69 9.89 10.56
CA VAL A 249 -4.61 9.75 9.57
C VAL A 249 -4.48 11.02 8.73
N PHE A 250 -5.58 11.58 8.24
CA PHE A 250 -5.55 12.85 7.50
C PHE A 250 -4.99 14.00 8.35
N ASN A 251 -5.41 14.12 9.61
CA ASN A 251 -4.90 15.14 10.50
C ASN A 251 -3.40 14.97 10.79
N TYR A 252 -2.92 13.73 10.88
CA TYR A 252 -1.50 13.44 11.04
C TYR A 252 -0.70 13.72 9.76
N MET A 253 -1.20 13.28 8.60
CA MET A 253 -0.49 13.43 7.32
C MET A 253 -0.55 14.86 6.76
N TYR A 254 -1.58 15.62 7.10
CA TYR A 254 -1.84 16.98 6.62
C TYR A 254 -2.07 17.92 7.80
N SER A 255 -1.17 17.85 8.79
CA SER A 255 -1.20 18.78 9.92
C SER A 255 -1.00 20.20 9.43
N ILE A 256 -1.84 21.11 9.94
CA ILE A 256 -1.64 22.55 9.75
C ILE A 256 -0.73 23.16 10.82
N ASN A 257 -0.24 22.34 11.75
CA ASN A 257 0.80 22.74 12.68
C ASN A 257 2.15 22.75 11.97
N ASP A 258 2.83 23.87 12.00
CA ASP A 258 4.14 24.06 11.37
C ASP A 258 5.17 23.04 11.89
N ALA A 259 5.12 22.72 13.19
CA ALA A 259 6.01 21.77 13.83
C ALA A 259 5.86 20.31 13.36
N ASP A 260 4.70 19.93 12.79
CA ASP A 260 4.42 18.58 12.32
C ASP A 260 4.64 18.42 10.80
N ASN A 261 5.00 19.50 10.11
CA ASN A 261 5.23 19.48 8.66
C ASN A 261 6.68 19.08 8.34
N ASN A 262 6.88 18.45 7.17
CA ASN A 262 8.23 18.13 6.66
C ASN A 262 9.05 19.40 6.31
N LEU A 263 8.40 20.54 6.16
CA LEU A 263 8.98 21.86 6.04
C LEU A 263 8.14 22.84 6.86
N THR A 264 8.80 23.63 7.68
CA THR A 264 8.20 24.74 8.39
C THR A 264 8.03 25.98 7.48
N SER A 265 7.26 26.95 7.91
CA SER A 265 7.08 28.22 7.16
C SER A 265 8.39 29.01 7.02
N ASP A 266 9.29 28.89 8.02
CA ASP A 266 10.60 29.55 7.99
C ASP A 266 11.51 28.88 6.95
N GLU A 267 11.53 27.57 6.90
CA GLU A 267 12.29 26.81 5.88
C GLU A 267 11.78 27.08 4.46
N LEU A 268 10.47 27.18 4.28
CA LEU A 268 9.90 27.56 2.98
C LEU A 268 10.36 28.94 2.54
N THR A 269 10.43 29.91 3.46
CA THR A 269 10.93 31.27 3.21
C THR A 269 12.40 31.22 2.85
N PHE A 270 13.20 30.53 3.67
CA PHE A 270 14.64 30.36 3.46
C PHE A 270 14.97 29.72 2.10
N LEU A 271 14.26 28.62 1.73
CA LEU A 271 14.41 27.99 0.40
C LEU A 271 14.09 28.95 -0.76
N GLY A 272 13.15 29.87 -0.56
CA GLY A 272 12.86 30.93 -1.51
C GLY A 272 14.01 31.93 -1.67
N GLU A 273 14.69 32.30 -0.57
CA GLU A 273 15.87 33.16 -0.58
C GLU A 273 17.09 32.45 -1.20
N VAL A 274 17.27 31.15 -0.90
CA VAL A 274 18.28 30.30 -1.53
C VAL A 274 18.13 30.32 -3.06
N LYS A 275 16.88 30.23 -3.58
CA LYS A 275 16.65 30.32 -5.04
C LYS A 275 17.08 31.66 -5.63
N GLN A 276 16.85 32.75 -4.91
CA GLN A 276 17.27 34.09 -5.39
C GLN A 276 18.79 34.22 -5.46
N ILE A 277 19.52 33.56 -4.57
CA ILE A 277 20.97 33.58 -4.51
C ILE A 277 21.60 32.59 -5.49
N ALA A 278 21.18 31.32 -5.43
CA ALA A 278 21.79 30.23 -6.19
C ALA A 278 21.30 30.17 -7.64
N GLY A 279 20.10 30.74 -7.95
CA GLY A 279 19.52 30.65 -9.29
C GLY A 279 19.36 29.19 -9.74
N ASP A 280 20.04 28.85 -10.85
CA ASP A 280 20.02 27.49 -11.41
C ASP A 280 21.32 26.70 -11.12
N ASP A 281 22.20 27.25 -10.28
CA ASP A 281 23.43 26.59 -9.90
C ASP A 281 23.15 25.32 -9.08
N LEU A 282 23.98 24.30 -9.24
CA LEU A 282 23.83 23.02 -8.54
C LEU A 282 24.19 23.19 -7.04
N ILE A 283 23.29 22.71 -6.19
CA ILE A 283 23.37 22.75 -4.73
C ILE A 283 23.55 21.33 -4.20
N VAL A 284 24.60 21.11 -3.41
CA VAL A 284 24.78 19.86 -2.64
C VAL A 284 23.87 19.95 -1.41
N ASN A 285 23.12 18.89 -1.09
CA ASN A 285 22.18 18.85 0.02
C ASN A 285 22.12 17.46 0.64
N ASN A 286 21.63 17.37 1.88
CA ASN A 286 21.19 16.10 2.46
C ASN A 286 19.68 15.98 2.30
N PRO A 287 19.13 15.01 1.52
CA PRO A 287 17.69 14.92 1.29
C PRO A 287 16.87 14.70 2.57
N TYR A 288 17.49 14.22 3.64
CA TYR A 288 16.84 13.87 4.89
C TYR A 288 16.68 15.04 5.87
N ASP A 289 17.30 16.19 5.61
CA ASP A 289 17.09 17.43 6.37
C ASP A 289 15.88 18.26 5.88
N GLY A 290 15.08 17.73 4.99
CA GLY A 290 13.95 18.46 4.37
C GLY A 290 14.31 19.22 3.09
N SER A 291 15.61 19.48 2.82
CA SER A 291 16.05 20.27 1.66
C SER A 291 15.61 19.70 0.31
N VAL A 292 15.38 18.37 0.24
CA VAL A 292 14.88 17.69 -0.97
C VAL A 292 13.59 18.30 -1.50
N TYR A 293 12.72 18.83 -0.64
CA TYR A 293 11.49 19.49 -1.04
C TYR A 293 11.73 20.82 -1.75
N GLY A 294 12.89 21.45 -1.57
CA GLY A 294 13.29 22.68 -2.26
C GLY A 294 13.25 22.54 -3.79
N TYR A 295 13.45 21.32 -4.32
CA TYR A 295 13.23 21.04 -5.73
C TYR A 295 11.80 21.29 -6.17
N ALA A 296 10.82 20.89 -5.37
CA ALA A 296 9.39 21.03 -5.72
C ALA A 296 8.79 22.38 -5.36
N VAL A 297 9.20 22.98 -4.22
CA VAL A 297 8.55 24.21 -3.71
C VAL A 297 9.25 25.49 -4.17
N SER A 298 10.55 25.45 -4.47
CA SER A 298 11.35 26.61 -4.84
C SER A 298 12.15 26.43 -6.14
N ASP A 299 11.93 25.34 -6.88
CA ASP A 299 12.63 25.01 -8.13
C ASP A 299 14.16 25.07 -7.98
N LEU A 300 14.69 24.54 -6.85
CA LEU A 300 16.12 24.46 -6.60
C LEU A 300 16.78 23.34 -7.43
N ASN A 301 17.96 23.61 -7.97
CA ASN A 301 18.74 22.59 -8.67
C ASN A 301 19.57 21.79 -7.66
N LEU A 302 18.95 20.80 -7.02
CA LEU A 302 19.56 19.98 -5.98
C LEU A 302 20.32 18.78 -6.57
N MET A 303 21.45 18.40 -5.94
CA MET A 303 22.21 17.21 -6.31
C MET A 303 21.50 15.92 -5.91
N TYR A 304 20.92 15.88 -4.70
CA TYR A 304 20.21 14.72 -4.16
C TYR A 304 18.72 15.04 -4.05
N ARG A 305 17.95 14.53 -5.04
CA ARG A 305 16.52 14.87 -5.25
C ARG A 305 15.54 13.81 -4.77
N MET A 306 16.01 12.79 -4.02
CA MET A 306 15.16 11.70 -3.57
C MET A 306 15.67 11.10 -2.27
N PHE A 307 14.73 10.54 -1.50
CA PHE A 307 15.03 9.73 -0.32
C PHE A 307 15.46 8.31 -0.69
N GLY A 308 16.19 7.66 0.20
CA GLY A 308 16.52 6.25 0.11
C GLY A 308 17.87 5.96 -0.54
N GLN A 309 18.10 4.70 -0.84
CA GLN A 309 19.34 4.24 -1.44
C GLN A 309 19.46 4.76 -2.87
N LEU A 310 20.51 5.49 -3.15
CA LEU A 310 20.86 5.96 -4.48
C LEU A 310 21.15 4.80 -5.48
N GLY A 311 21.20 3.58 -4.98
CA GLY A 311 21.17 2.34 -5.72
C GLY A 311 22.39 2.09 -6.62
N LYS A 312 22.24 1.14 -7.54
CA LYS A 312 23.31 0.74 -8.49
C LYS A 312 23.64 1.82 -9.55
N GLY A 313 22.86 2.90 -9.61
CA GLY A 313 23.07 4.03 -10.53
C GLY A 313 23.88 5.18 -9.94
N GLU A 314 24.21 5.14 -8.66
CA GLU A 314 25.00 6.18 -8.03
C GLU A 314 26.44 6.15 -8.54
N THR A 315 26.96 7.33 -8.93
CA THR A 315 28.35 7.46 -9.35
C THR A 315 29.31 7.49 -8.15
N GLU A 316 30.56 7.06 -8.34
CA GLU A 316 31.58 7.17 -7.28
C GLU A 316 31.80 8.62 -6.84
N ALA A 317 31.70 9.59 -7.75
CA ALA A 317 31.79 11.00 -7.44
C ALA A 317 30.67 11.45 -6.45
N SER A 318 29.44 11.01 -6.68
CA SER A 318 28.31 11.27 -5.77
C SER A 318 28.60 10.71 -4.36
N LYS A 319 29.10 9.48 -4.26
CA LYS A 319 29.47 8.88 -2.99
C LYS A 319 30.58 9.66 -2.28
N HIS A 320 31.64 10.03 -3.00
CA HIS A 320 32.74 10.82 -2.42
C HIS A 320 32.23 12.15 -1.85
N ILE A 321 31.32 12.82 -2.57
CA ILE A 321 30.75 14.11 -2.14
C ILE A 321 29.95 13.94 -0.84
N ARG A 322 28.96 13.05 -0.81
CA ARG A 322 28.11 12.91 0.38
C ARG A 322 28.85 12.41 1.62
N HIS A 323 29.90 11.57 1.44
CA HIS A 323 30.69 11.06 2.55
C HIS A 323 31.77 12.01 3.04
N GLY A 324 32.23 12.94 2.20
CA GLY A 324 33.46 13.65 2.55
C GLY A 324 33.57 15.07 2.01
N VAL A 325 32.51 15.73 1.57
CA VAL A 325 32.58 17.10 1.05
C VAL A 325 33.16 18.10 2.08
N ASN A 326 32.99 17.85 3.38
CA ASN A 326 33.62 18.60 4.46
C ASN A 326 35.16 18.63 4.40
N CYS A 327 35.76 17.69 3.66
CA CYS A 327 37.20 17.61 3.46
C CYS A 327 37.69 18.21 2.13
N ILE A 328 36.87 19.02 1.45
CA ILE A 328 37.12 19.51 0.08
C ILE A 328 38.50 20.21 -0.02
N SER A 329 38.90 20.98 0.99
CA SER A 329 40.17 21.72 1.00
C SER A 329 41.41 20.84 1.13
N TYR A 330 41.26 19.61 1.64
CA TYR A 330 42.36 18.69 1.92
C TYR A 330 42.36 17.46 1.01
N ASN A 331 41.24 17.19 0.31
CA ASN A 331 41.08 16.01 -0.52
C ASN A 331 40.89 16.39 -1.98
N SER A 332 41.94 16.21 -2.80
CA SER A 332 41.92 16.54 -4.22
C SER A 332 40.91 15.72 -5.04
N VAL A 333 40.54 14.52 -4.59
CA VAL A 333 39.51 13.70 -5.26
C VAL A 333 38.16 14.38 -5.10
N ILE A 334 37.79 14.78 -3.90
CA ILE A 334 36.52 15.45 -3.61
C ILE A 334 36.45 16.80 -4.33
N SER A 335 37.52 17.61 -4.26
CA SER A 335 37.59 18.88 -4.99
C SER A 335 37.41 18.71 -6.50
N ARG A 336 38.03 17.68 -7.08
CA ARG A 336 37.81 17.35 -8.50
C ARG A 336 36.36 16.94 -8.79
N ASP A 337 35.79 16.07 -7.93
CA ASP A 337 34.46 15.52 -8.14
C ASP A 337 33.38 16.61 -8.00
N ILE A 338 33.52 17.56 -7.08
CA ILE A 338 32.67 18.76 -6.95
C ILE A 338 32.77 19.64 -8.20
N LYS A 339 34.00 19.91 -8.68
CA LYS A 339 34.21 20.70 -9.91
C LYS A 339 33.62 20.03 -11.12
N GLN A 340 33.75 18.71 -11.22
CA GLN A 340 33.18 17.94 -12.32
C GLN A 340 31.66 17.90 -12.27
N ALA A 341 31.06 17.86 -11.08
CA ALA A 341 29.61 17.97 -10.88
C ALA A 341 29.08 19.37 -11.19
N GLY A 342 29.92 20.40 -11.07
CA GLY A 342 29.54 21.79 -11.23
C GLY A 342 28.76 22.35 -10.03
N ALA A 343 28.91 21.75 -8.87
CA ALA A 343 28.23 22.22 -7.67
C ALA A 343 28.92 23.48 -7.14
N LYS A 344 28.10 24.51 -6.82
CA LYS A 344 28.59 25.79 -6.32
C LYS A 344 28.15 26.09 -4.90
N TYR A 345 27.13 25.44 -4.43
CA TYR A 345 26.60 25.68 -3.10
C TYR A 345 26.39 24.38 -2.34
N LEU A 346 26.36 24.49 -1.01
CA LEU A 346 25.97 23.44 -0.10
C LEU A 346 24.88 24.02 0.82
N LEU A 347 23.76 23.31 0.90
CA LEU A 347 22.60 23.65 1.72
C LEU A 347 22.51 22.69 2.91
N VAL A 348 22.40 23.24 4.09
CA VAL A 348 22.06 22.58 5.34
C VAL A 348 20.78 23.22 5.85
N LEU A 349 19.69 22.46 5.92
CA LEU A 349 18.40 23.01 6.35
C LEU A 349 18.21 22.84 7.86
N ASP A 350 18.70 21.74 8.44
CA ASP A 350 18.69 21.50 9.87
C ASP A 350 20.13 21.45 10.41
N TYR A 351 20.50 22.38 11.27
CA TYR A 351 21.85 22.46 11.84
C TYR A 351 21.78 22.45 13.37
N GLY A 352 22.28 21.36 13.96
CA GLY A 352 22.45 21.23 15.41
C GLY A 352 21.27 20.60 16.16
N GLU A 353 21.39 20.64 17.52
CA GLU A 353 20.46 19.93 18.43
C GLU A 353 19.03 20.51 18.47
N ASN A 354 18.80 21.67 17.91
CA ASN A 354 17.50 22.36 17.87
C ASN A 354 16.87 22.28 16.49
N GLY A 355 17.47 21.57 15.55
CA GLY A 355 16.89 21.34 14.24
C GLY A 355 15.57 20.58 14.36
N HIS A 356 14.65 20.87 13.46
CA HIS A 356 13.50 20.01 13.25
C HIS A 356 14.07 18.61 13.02
N GLU A 357 13.62 17.59 13.78
CA GLU A 357 14.02 16.22 13.50
C GLU A 357 13.61 15.95 12.06
N GLY A 358 14.58 15.98 11.17
CA GLY A 358 14.38 15.74 9.74
C GLY A 358 13.68 14.40 9.53
N ILE A 359 13.33 14.12 8.31
CA ILE A 359 12.67 12.86 7.95
C ILE A 359 13.44 11.69 8.55
N ASP A 360 12.76 10.89 9.35
CA ASP A 360 13.33 9.80 10.16
C ASP A 360 14.22 8.90 9.28
N MET A 361 15.52 9.11 9.40
CA MET A 361 16.52 8.39 8.61
C MET A 361 16.74 7.04 9.28
N PRO A 362 16.50 5.91 8.60
CA PRO A 362 16.85 4.61 9.16
C PRO A 362 18.27 4.63 9.66
N GLY A 363 18.51 4.22 10.90
CA GLY A 363 19.74 4.42 11.66
C GLY A 363 21.07 4.05 10.99
N ASP A 364 21.03 3.20 9.97
CA ASP A 364 22.18 2.75 9.19
C ASP A 364 22.66 3.77 8.15
N HIS A 365 21.89 4.83 7.86
CA HIS A 365 22.17 5.76 6.76
C HIS A 365 22.77 7.10 7.20
N LYS A 366 22.80 7.45 8.49
CA LYS A 366 23.41 8.69 8.97
C LYS A 366 24.90 8.78 8.59
N ALA A 367 25.62 7.66 8.65
CA ALA A 367 27.03 7.61 8.24
C ALA A 367 27.25 7.92 6.74
N ASP A 368 26.25 7.76 5.94
CA ASP A 368 26.31 7.99 4.49
C ASP A 368 26.31 9.48 4.11
N TRP A 369 25.86 10.37 5.00
CA TRP A 369 25.71 11.81 4.76
C TRP A 369 26.63 12.68 5.63
N VAL A 370 27.52 12.05 6.39
CA VAL A 370 28.40 12.72 7.34
C VAL A 370 29.25 13.84 6.72
N GLY A 371 29.60 13.71 5.44
CA GLY A 371 30.35 14.75 4.74
C GLY A 371 29.59 16.05 4.58
N ILE A 372 28.27 15.98 4.40
CA ILE A 372 27.40 17.14 4.26
C ILE A 372 27.04 17.68 5.66
N ASP A 373 26.56 16.79 6.55
CA ASP A 373 26.04 17.16 7.87
C ASP A 373 27.12 17.75 8.81
N SER A 374 28.39 17.49 8.53
CA SER A 374 29.51 18.03 9.33
C SER A 374 30.11 19.32 8.77
N VAL A 375 29.53 19.91 7.73
CA VAL A 375 29.96 21.25 7.25
C VAL A 375 29.39 22.29 8.17
N ASP A 376 30.27 23.18 8.67
CA ASP A 376 29.96 24.29 9.56
C ASP A 376 30.65 25.59 9.10
N ASP A 377 30.42 26.69 9.83
CA ASP A 377 30.97 28.04 9.54
C ASP A 377 32.50 28.07 9.60
N SER A 378 33.14 27.06 10.20
CA SER A 378 34.60 26.93 10.33
C SER A 378 35.21 25.97 9.31
N THR A 379 34.41 25.27 8.53
CA THR A 379 34.86 24.22 7.59
C THR A 379 35.61 24.87 6.40
N PRO A 380 36.91 24.56 6.22
CA PRO A 380 37.68 25.16 5.14
C PRO A 380 37.18 24.75 3.75
N GLY A 381 37.10 25.73 2.84
CA GLY A 381 36.56 25.53 1.48
C GLY A 381 35.07 25.86 1.36
N PHE A 382 34.49 26.42 2.42
CA PHE A 382 33.12 26.90 2.43
C PHE A 382 33.04 28.33 2.96
N SER A 383 32.24 29.14 2.32
CA SER A 383 31.98 30.52 2.72
C SER A 383 30.47 30.68 2.99
N LEU A 384 30.10 31.11 4.20
CA LEU A 384 28.70 31.33 4.56
C LEU A 384 28.09 32.44 3.72
N VAL A 385 26.98 32.16 3.03
CA VAL A 385 26.29 33.11 2.13
C VAL A 385 24.96 33.55 2.72
N LEU A 386 24.19 32.62 3.30
CA LEU A 386 22.91 32.89 3.94
C LEU A 386 22.79 32.07 5.21
N SER A 387 22.28 32.70 6.27
CA SER A 387 22.07 32.07 7.57
C SER A 387 20.79 32.60 8.20
N GLU A 388 19.93 31.69 8.58
CA GLU A 388 18.73 31.99 9.38
C GLU A 388 18.48 30.84 10.34
N LYS A 389 18.39 31.14 11.64
CA LYS A 389 18.24 30.10 12.69
C LYS A 389 19.28 29.01 12.56
N ASP A 390 18.86 27.77 12.32
CA ASP A 390 19.68 26.58 12.09
C ASP A 390 19.92 26.26 10.60
N MET A 391 19.41 27.10 9.70
CA MET A 391 19.58 26.94 8.25
C MET A 391 20.81 27.68 7.73
N ARG A 392 21.55 27.05 6.82
CA ARG A 392 22.79 27.57 6.23
C ARG A 392 22.85 27.30 4.74
N LEU A 393 23.29 28.30 3.99
CA LEU A 393 23.76 28.15 2.62
C LEU A 393 25.22 28.56 2.55
N TYR A 394 26.07 27.66 2.10
CA TYR A 394 27.49 27.90 1.88
C TYR A 394 27.83 27.96 0.40
N ALA A 395 28.68 28.87 -0.02
CA ALA A 395 29.34 28.80 -1.30
C ALA A 395 30.56 27.85 -1.19
N ILE A 396 30.78 27.03 -2.21
CA ILE A 396 31.93 26.12 -2.31
C ILE A 396 33.05 26.85 -3.06
N GLU A 397 34.27 26.94 -2.46
CA GLU A 397 35.43 27.67 -2.97
C GLU A 397 36.26 26.88 -4.01
#